data_6db625a7b2d909fc912f0b31bf47cc73
#
_entry.id   6db625a7b2d909fc912f0b31bf47cc73
#
_cell.length_a   1.000
_cell.length_b   1.000
_cell.length_c   1.000
_cell.angle_alpha   90.00
_cell.angle_beta   90.00
_cell.angle_gamma   90.00
#
_symmetry.space_group_name_H-M   'P 1'
#
loop_
_entity.id
_entity.type
_entity.pdbx_description
1 polymer ?
#
loop_
_entity_poly.entity_id
_entity_poly.type
_entity_poly.pdbx_seq_one_letter_code
_entity_poly.pdbx_strand_id
1 'polypeptide(L)'
;MNEYKIKLGEITNGKNSFLFEIKGQFFEAFTLSDVEHAEIIATALLDKDGEKLALTLTIDGKINKLLCDICTEEISVNITAETNVIIKITDEDLTSTDEIIYIKKSENSINLQQLIFELIILNLPKKQQHPLNDRGEVTCNEEMVNLIEKYTVKQEKSSDPRWDALKDLKIK
;
A
#
# COMPACT_ATOMS: atom_id res chain seq x y z
N MET A 1 -1.37 22.76 -4.04
CA MET A 1 -1.30 21.58 -4.89
C MET A 1 -2.68 20.93 -4.93
N ASN A 2 -3.33 20.92 -6.12
CA ASN A 2 -4.71 20.40 -6.28
C ASN A 2 -4.77 19.14 -7.15
N GLU A 3 -3.63 18.45 -7.28
CA GLU A 3 -3.43 17.42 -8.30
C GLU A 3 -4.23 16.12 -8.07
N TYR A 4 -4.55 15.80 -6.81
CA TYR A 4 -5.23 14.52 -6.44
C TYR A 4 -6.67 14.76 -5.95
N LYS A 5 -7.32 15.79 -6.50
CA LYS A 5 -8.69 16.18 -6.14
C LYS A 5 -9.63 16.05 -7.32
N ILE A 6 -10.80 15.47 -7.07
CA ILE A 6 -11.90 15.38 -8.00
C ILE A 6 -12.96 16.40 -7.58
N LYS A 7 -13.32 17.33 -8.46
CA LYS A 7 -14.37 18.30 -8.18
C LYS A 7 -15.74 17.64 -8.28
N LEU A 8 -16.57 17.84 -7.25
CA LEU A 8 -17.93 17.27 -7.21
C LEU A 8 -18.79 17.71 -8.41
N GLY A 9 -18.58 18.93 -8.91
CA GLY A 9 -19.29 19.46 -10.08
C GLY A 9 -18.92 18.77 -11.41
N GLU A 10 -17.81 18.06 -11.47
CA GLU A 10 -17.39 17.31 -12.67
C GLU A 10 -17.96 15.88 -12.72
N ILE A 11 -18.58 15.41 -11.61
CA ILE A 11 -19.13 14.06 -11.51
C ILE A 11 -20.56 14.04 -12.04
N THR A 12 -20.76 13.35 -13.15
CA THR A 12 -22.10 13.10 -13.74
C THR A 12 -22.70 11.80 -13.21
N ASN A 13 -24.04 11.61 -13.36
CA ASN A 13 -24.67 10.34 -13.02
C ASN A 13 -24.06 9.20 -13.90
N GLY A 14 -23.85 8.04 -13.26
CA GLY A 14 -23.17 6.89 -13.84
C GLY A 14 -21.66 6.90 -13.56
N LYS A 15 -20.90 6.21 -14.42
CA LYS A 15 -19.47 5.97 -14.22
C LYS A 15 -18.62 7.13 -14.73
N ASN A 16 -17.77 7.63 -13.86
CA ASN A 16 -16.79 8.68 -14.14
C ASN A 16 -15.40 8.13 -13.82
N SER A 17 -14.42 8.32 -14.71
CA SER A 17 -13.05 7.82 -14.53
C SER A 17 -12.06 8.97 -14.51
N PHE A 18 -11.17 8.94 -13.52
CA PHE A 18 -10.09 9.93 -13.33
C PHE A 18 -8.77 9.19 -13.19
N LEU A 19 -7.73 9.73 -13.84
CA LEU A 19 -6.38 9.18 -13.84
C LEU A 19 -5.44 10.14 -13.14
N PHE A 20 -4.58 9.60 -12.27
CA PHE A 20 -3.55 10.35 -11.59
C PHE A 20 -2.20 9.68 -11.79
N GLU A 21 -1.21 10.45 -12.21
CA GLU A 21 0.17 10.01 -12.27
C GLU A 21 0.84 10.24 -10.91
N ILE A 22 1.35 9.17 -10.30
CA ILE A 22 2.02 9.20 -9.02
C ILE A 22 3.51 9.02 -9.25
N LYS A 23 4.27 10.06 -8.93
CA LYS A 23 5.73 10.13 -9.02
C LYS A 23 6.33 10.40 -7.63
N GLY A 24 7.66 10.37 -7.52
CA GLY A 24 8.37 10.60 -6.26
C GLY A 24 7.89 11.82 -5.48
N GLN A 25 7.63 12.95 -6.16
CA GLN A 25 7.12 14.18 -5.53
C GLN A 25 5.80 14.01 -4.76
N PHE A 26 4.99 13.00 -5.11
CA PHE A 26 3.76 12.69 -4.38
C PHE A 26 4.06 12.34 -2.91
N PHE A 27 5.15 11.59 -2.70
CA PHE A 27 5.52 11.07 -1.38
C PHE A 27 6.18 12.12 -0.49
N GLU A 28 6.70 13.21 -1.03
CA GLU A 28 7.28 14.33 -0.27
C GLU A 28 6.25 14.98 0.70
N ALA A 29 4.96 14.83 0.42
CA ALA A 29 3.90 15.29 1.30
C ALA A 29 3.72 14.43 2.57
N PHE A 30 4.38 13.26 2.64
CA PHE A 30 4.24 12.27 3.71
C PHE A 30 5.58 12.03 4.39
N THR A 31 5.70 12.44 5.64
CA THR A 31 6.96 12.45 6.41
C THR A 31 7.56 11.08 6.74
N LEU A 32 6.82 10.01 6.52
CA LEU A 32 7.23 8.63 6.85
C LEU A 32 7.39 7.74 5.60
N SER A 33 7.61 8.33 4.42
CA SER A 33 7.77 7.56 3.20
C SER A 33 9.23 7.51 2.78
N ASP A 34 9.76 6.29 2.62
CA ASP A 34 11.08 6.04 2.04
C ASP A 34 11.02 5.92 0.50
N VAL A 35 9.85 6.19 -0.11
CA VAL A 35 9.65 6.09 -1.54
C VAL A 35 10.05 7.40 -2.21
N GLU A 36 11.19 7.41 -2.89
CA GLU A 36 11.68 8.56 -3.64
C GLU A 36 11.39 8.46 -5.15
N HIS A 37 11.28 7.27 -5.67
CA HIS A 37 11.10 7.02 -7.09
C HIS A 37 9.93 6.08 -7.37
N ALA A 38 8.84 6.63 -7.90
CA ALA A 38 7.65 5.88 -8.26
C ALA A 38 7.16 6.25 -9.66
N GLU A 39 6.62 5.28 -10.35
CA GLU A 39 5.94 5.39 -11.64
C GLU A 39 4.65 4.58 -11.54
N ILE A 40 3.61 5.17 -10.92
CA ILE A 40 2.33 4.50 -10.65
C ILE A 40 1.21 5.30 -11.30
N ILE A 41 0.26 4.60 -11.88
CA ILE A 41 -1.01 5.16 -12.34
C ILE A 41 -2.09 4.79 -11.33
N ALA A 42 -2.74 5.78 -10.75
CA ALA A 42 -3.92 5.60 -9.93
C ALA A 42 -5.18 5.93 -10.75
N THR A 43 -6.08 4.98 -10.87
CA THR A 43 -7.36 5.13 -11.58
C THR A 43 -8.49 5.16 -10.56
N ALA A 44 -9.20 6.28 -10.49
CA ALA A 44 -10.38 6.44 -9.66
C ALA A 44 -11.64 6.32 -10.53
N LEU A 45 -12.39 5.24 -10.34
CA LEU A 45 -13.69 5.02 -10.98
C LEU A 45 -14.79 5.36 -9.97
N LEU A 46 -15.50 6.47 -10.22
CA LEU A 46 -16.62 6.92 -9.42
C LEU A 46 -17.93 6.54 -10.10
N ASP A 47 -18.75 5.76 -9.41
CA ASP A 47 -20.11 5.41 -9.85
C ASP A 47 -21.12 6.20 -9.01
N LYS A 48 -21.85 7.11 -9.67
CA LYS A 48 -22.85 7.99 -9.06
C LYS A 48 -24.25 7.55 -9.44
N ASP A 49 -25.03 7.18 -8.43
CA ASP A 49 -26.48 6.90 -8.54
C ASP A 49 -27.26 7.76 -7.57
N GLY A 50 -27.76 8.89 -8.08
CA GLY A 50 -28.42 9.91 -7.26
C GLY A 50 -27.47 10.50 -6.21
N GLU A 51 -27.79 10.26 -4.92
CA GLU A 51 -26.92 10.68 -3.80
C GLU A 51 -25.85 9.65 -3.41
N LYS A 52 -25.91 8.46 -3.96
CA LYS A 52 -24.92 7.41 -3.72
C LYS A 52 -23.72 7.63 -4.59
N LEU A 53 -22.53 7.59 -4.00
CA LEU A 53 -21.28 7.73 -4.70
C LEU A 53 -20.33 6.62 -4.23
N ALA A 54 -20.04 5.69 -5.11
CA ALA A 54 -19.08 4.60 -4.88
C ALA A 54 -17.79 4.88 -5.64
N LEU A 55 -16.66 4.72 -4.97
CA LEU A 55 -15.33 4.86 -5.54
C LEU A 55 -14.65 3.50 -5.57
N THR A 56 -14.20 3.09 -6.75
CA THR A 56 -13.20 2.05 -6.93
C THR A 56 -11.89 2.72 -7.29
N LEU A 57 -10.87 2.57 -6.45
CA LEU A 57 -9.53 3.10 -6.69
C LEU A 57 -8.59 1.95 -6.97
N THR A 58 -7.99 1.94 -8.15
CA THR A 58 -6.95 0.97 -8.55
C THR A 58 -5.62 1.68 -8.72
N ILE A 59 -4.54 1.02 -8.35
CA ILE A 59 -3.17 1.46 -8.61
C ILE A 59 -2.46 0.37 -9.40
N ASP A 60 -1.63 0.78 -10.35
CA ASP A 60 -0.76 -0.09 -11.11
C ASP A 60 0.53 0.63 -11.48
N GLY A 61 1.68 -0.01 -11.25
CA GLY A 61 2.95 0.58 -11.58
C GLY A 61 4.14 -0.03 -10.86
N LYS A 62 5.17 0.79 -10.69
CA LYS A 62 6.45 0.37 -10.15
C LYS A 62 7.02 1.41 -9.19
N ILE A 63 7.65 0.91 -8.13
CA ILE A 63 8.49 1.69 -7.24
C ILE A 63 9.93 1.26 -7.46
N ASN A 64 10.79 2.22 -7.75
CA ASN A 64 12.19 2.01 -8.07
C ASN A 64 13.09 2.46 -6.91
N LYS A 65 14.33 1.99 -6.90
CA LYS A 65 15.36 2.36 -5.93
C LYS A 65 15.01 2.09 -4.47
N LEU A 66 14.16 1.10 -4.20
CA LEU A 66 14.04 0.58 -2.86
C LEU A 66 15.29 -0.22 -2.52
N LEU A 67 15.65 -0.27 -1.24
CA LEU A 67 16.83 -1.03 -0.81
C LEU A 67 16.43 -2.46 -0.45
N CYS A 68 17.21 -3.42 -0.93
CA CYS A 68 17.05 -4.82 -0.57
C CYS A 68 17.38 -5.04 0.92
N ASP A 69 16.51 -5.72 1.65
CA ASP A 69 16.70 -6.03 3.08
C ASP A 69 17.89 -6.95 3.37
N ILE A 70 18.44 -7.63 2.34
CA ILE A 70 19.54 -8.57 2.47
C ILE A 70 20.87 -7.91 2.09
N CYS A 71 20.96 -7.33 0.88
CA CYS A 71 22.22 -6.84 0.34
C CYS A 71 22.33 -5.32 0.24
N THR A 72 21.28 -4.59 0.59
CA THR A 72 21.19 -3.11 0.51
C THR A 72 21.37 -2.54 -0.90
N GLU A 73 21.40 -3.37 -1.93
CA GLU A 73 21.39 -2.91 -3.32
C GLU A 73 19.99 -2.47 -3.75
N GLU A 74 19.94 -1.60 -4.77
CA GLU A 74 18.66 -1.07 -5.27
C GLU A 74 17.83 -2.16 -5.95
N ILE A 75 16.53 -2.19 -5.63
CA ILE A 75 15.53 -3.05 -6.26
C ILE A 75 14.37 -2.23 -6.80
N SER A 76 13.66 -2.81 -7.75
CA SER A 76 12.38 -2.29 -8.24
C SER A 76 11.27 -3.28 -7.92
N VAL A 77 10.14 -2.76 -7.43
CA VAL A 77 8.98 -3.55 -7.01
C VAL A 77 7.77 -3.13 -7.83
N ASN A 78 7.10 -4.09 -8.47
CA ASN A 78 5.82 -3.85 -9.10
C ASN A 78 4.74 -3.82 -8.02
N ILE A 79 3.79 -2.91 -8.17
CA ILE A 79 2.67 -2.75 -7.26
C ILE A 79 1.37 -2.69 -8.05
N THR A 80 0.39 -3.47 -7.63
CA THR A 80 -0.97 -3.45 -8.16
C THR A 80 -1.92 -3.70 -7.00
N ALA A 81 -2.88 -2.81 -6.80
CA ALA A 81 -3.87 -2.95 -5.74
C ALA A 81 -5.17 -2.25 -6.12
N GLU A 82 -6.24 -2.65 -5.44
CA GLU A 82 -7.58 -2.08 -5.58
C GLU A 82 -8.23 -1.91 -4.21
N THR A 83 -8.98 -0.84 -4.04
CA THR A 83 -9.86 -0.63 -2.89
C THR A 83 -11.19 -0.05 -3.33
N ASN A 84 -12.25 -0.36 -2.58
CA ASN A 84 -13.59 0.13 -2.82
C ASN A 84 -14.09 0.86 -1.58
N VAL A 85 -14.50 2.11 -1.75
CA VAL A 85 -15.03 2.94 -0.67
C VAL A 85 -16.33 3.63 -1.08
N ILE A 86 -17.20 3.86 -0.12
CA ILE A 86 -18.43 4.63 -0.30
C ILE A 86 -18.16 6.07 0.13
N ILE A 87 -18.53 7.03 -0.70
CA ILE A 87 -18.44 8.44 -0.37
C ILE A 87 -19.82 8.96 0.05
N LYS A 88 -19.90 9.56 1.22
CA LYS A 88 -21.10 10.17 1.76
C LYS A 88 -20.90 11.66 1.98
N ILE A 89 -21.80 12.46 1.42
CA ILE A 89 -21.83 13.91 1.60
C ILE A 89 -22.81 14.22 2.72
N THR A 90 -22.33 14.82 3.81
CA THR A 90 -23.11 15.09 5.02
C THR A 90 -22.72 16.43 5.65
N ASP A 91 -23.59 16.99 6.48
CA ASP A 91 -23.27 18.17 7.31
C ASP A 91 -22.79 17.75 8.73
N GLU A 92 -22.91 16.47 9.07
CA GLU A 92 -22.49 15.93 10.36
C GLU A 92 -20.95 15.79 10.42
N ASP A 93 -20.38 16.04 11.59
CA ASP A 93 -18.95 15.79 11.86
C ASP A 93 -18.73 14.31 12.13
N LEU A 94 -18.62 13.54 11.06
CA LEU A 94 -18.31 12.11 11.11
C LEU A 94 -16.86 11.84 10.69
N THR A 95 -16.23 10.91 11.37
CA THR A 95 -14.88 10.46 11.03
C THR A 95 -14.96 9.42 9.91
N SER A 96 -14.17 9.61 8.85
CA SER A 96 -14.04 8.62 7.77
C SER A 96 -13.44 7.31 8.30
N THR A 97 -13.85 6.20 7.71
CA THR A 97 -13.37 4.85 7.98
C THR A 97 -12.75 4.26 6.72
N ASP A 98 -12.20 3.06 6.81
CA ASP A 98 -11.62 2.37 5.65
C ASP A 98 -12.65 2.08 4.53
N GLU A 99 -13.94 2.01 4.88
CA GLU A 99 -15.02 1.70 3.94
C GLU A 99 -15.80 2.93 3.52
N ILE A 100 -15.82 4.00 4.33
CA ILE A 100 -16.68 5.17 4.11
C ILE A 100 -15.87 6.46 4.28
N ILE A 101 -15.85 7.28 3.24
CA ILE A 101 -15.31 8.63 3.28
C ILE A 101 -16.46 9.61 3.45
N TYR A 102 -16.39 10.43 4.50
CA TYR A 102 -17.36 11.50 4.74
C TYR A 102 -16.79 12.83 4.23
N ILE A 103 -17.60 13.54 3.45
CA ILE A 103 -17.29 14.84 2.87
C ILE A 103 -18.36 15.83 3.32
N LYS A 104 -17.96 17.00 3.80
CA LYS A 104 -18.91 18.06 4.15
C LYS A 104 -19.56 18.65 2.90
N LYS A 105 -20.83 19.02 2.98
CA LYS A 105 -21.52 19.69 1.86
C LYS A 105 -20.89 21.01 1.45
N SER A 106 -20.13 21.65 2.35
CA SER A 106 -19.35 22.84 2.04
C SER A 106 -18.11 22.57 1.18
N GLU A 107 -17.65 21.31 1.10
CA GLU A 107 -16.51 20.91 0.28
C GLU A 107 -16.96 20.69 -1.16
N ASN A 108 -16.21 21.25 -2.09
CA ASN A 108 -16.50 21.16 -3.52
C ASN A 108 -15.68 20.09 -4.25
N SER A 109 -14.86 19.32 -3.50
CA SER A 109 -13.95 18.31 -4.08
C SER A 109 -13.67 17.17 -3.14
N ILE A 110 -13.40 16.00 -3.71
CA ILE A 110 -12.92 14.79 -3.04
C ILE A 110 -11.40 14.79 -3.13
N ASN A 111 -10.71 14.74 -2.00
CA ASN A 111 -9.25 14.60 -1.96
C ASN A 111 -8.90 13.12 -1.80
N LEU A 112 -8.24 12.53 -2.80
CA LEU A 112 -7.82 11.14 -2.82
C LEU A 112 -6.36 10.92 -2.40
N GLN A 113 -5.61 11.99 -2.11
CA GLN A 113 -4.18 11.91 -1.84
C GLN A 113 -3.85 10.92 -0.71
N GLN A 114 -4.55 11.01 0.42
CA GLN A 114 -4.34 10.12 1.56
C GLN A 114 -4.68 8.67 1.21
N LEU A 115 -5.82 8.44 0.56
CA LEU A 115 -6.28 7.10 0.17
C LEU A 115 -5.31 6.43 -0.81
N ILE A 116 -4.80 7.19 -1.80
CA ILE A 116 -3.79 6.70 -2.76
C ILE A 116 -2.51 6.30 -2.01
N PHE A 117 -2.04 7.16 -1.09
CA PHE A 117 -0.84 6.89 -0.30
C PHE A 117 -0.99 5.61 0.53
N GLU A 118 -2.08 5.48 1.28
CA GLU A 118 -2.37 4.31 2.10
C GLU A 118 -2.44 3.03 1.25
N LEU A 119 -3.13 3.09 0.11
CA LEU A 119 -3.23 1.95 -0.80
C LEU A 119 -1.86 1.51 -1.32
N ILE A 120 -0.96 2.45 -1.63
CA ILE A 120 0.40 2.14 -2.06
C ILE A 120 1.20 1.50 -0.93
N ILE A 121 1.26 2.14 0.24
CA ILE A 121 2.11 1.70 1.35
C ILE A 121 1.67 0.35 1.92
N LEU A 122 0.35 0.13 2.05
CA LEU A 122 -0.18 -1.13 2.57
C LEU A 122 0.05 -2.33 1.63
N ASN A 123 0.24 -2.07 0.34
CA ASN A 123 0.48 -3.11 -0.67
C ASN A 123 1.96 -3.26 -1.05
N LEU A 124 2.86 -2.51 -0.42
CA LEU A 124 4.29 -2.80 -0.53
C LEU A 124 4.61 -4.16 0.11
N PRO A 125 5.49 -4.96 -0.51
CA PRO A 125 5.91 -6.21 0.09
C PRO A 125 6.62 -5.95 1.43
N LYS A 126 6.26 -6.72 2.46
CA LYS A 126 6.86 -6.60 3.81
C LYS A 126 8.36 -6.92 3.82
N LYS A 127 8.83 -7.67 2.83
CA LYS A 127 10.24 -7.98 2.62
C LYS A 127 10.63 -7.48 1.25
N GLN A 128 11.53 -6.53 1.23
CA GLN A 128 12.08 -5.95 0.01
C GLN A 128 13.34 -6.74 -0.35
N GLN A 129 13.21 -7.70 -1.24
CA GLN A 129 14.30 -8.60 -1.60
C GLN A 129 14.38 -8.75 -3.12
N HIS A 130 15.57 -9.03 -3.63
CA HIS A 130 15.72 -9.40 -5.03
C HIS A 130 14.83 -10.61 -5.36
N PRO A 131 14.23 -10.66 -6.55
CA PRO A 131 13.44 -11.81 -6.97
C PRO A 131 14.32 -13.06 -6.96
N LEU A 132 13.70 -14.21 -6.71
CA LEU A 132 14.38 -15.49 -6.88
C LEU A 132 14.60 -15.75 -8.38
N ASN A 133 15.71 -16.42 -8.70
CA ASN A 133 15.95 -16.89 -10.06
C ASN A 133 15.00 -18.07 -10.40
N ASP A 134 15.03 -18.54 -11.65
CA ASP A 134 14.21 -19.67 -12.13
C ASP A 134 14.44 -20.97 -11.35
N ARG A 135 15.55 -21.06 -10.58
CA ARG A 135 15.89 -22.21 -9.72
C ARG A 135 15.43 -22.03 -8.28
N GLY A 136 14.81 -20.89 -7.95
CA GLY A 136 14.38 -20.56 -6.60
C GLY A 136 15.50 -20.07 -5.67
N GLU A 137 16.66 -19.69 -6.23
CA GLU A 137 17.80 -19.19 -5.47
C GLU A 137 17.74 -17.65 -5.36
N VAL A 138 18.22 -17.13 -4.24
CA VAL A 138 18.32 -15.68 -3.98
C VAL A 138 19.34 -15.05 -4.94
N THR A 139 18.94 -13.98 -5.61
CA THR A 139 19.83 -13.25 -6.55
C THR A 139 20.54 -12.07 -5.91
N CYS A 140 20.57 -11.99 -4.58
CA CYS A 140 21.32 -10.99 -3.83
C CYS A 140 22.84 -11.18 -3.97
N ASN A 141 23.60 -10.15 -3.62
CA ASN A 141 25.05 -10.19 -3.53
C ASN A 141 25.52 -11.34 -2.63
N GLU A 142 26.33 -12.26 -3.19
CA GLU A 142 26.77 -13.49 -2.51
C GLU A 142 27.59 -13.19 -1.25
N GLU A 143 28.40 -12.14 -1.24
CA GLU A 143 29.22 -11.79 -0.07
C GLU A 143 28.32 -11.41 1.13
N MET A 144 27.23 -10.65 0.86
CA MET A 144 26.29 -10.24 1.89
C MET A 144 25.46 -11.41 2.39
N VAL A 145 25.03 -12.32 1.49
CA VAL A 145 24.32 -13.55 1.88
C VAL A 145 25.20 -14.40 2.80
N ASN A 146 26.47 -14.63 2.44
CA ASN A 146 27.41 -15.40 3.25
C ASN A 146 27.69 -14.74 4.61
N LEU A 147 27.77 -13.40 4.67
CA LEU A 147 27.90 -12.67 5.94
C LEU A 147 26.69 -12.88 6.86
N ILE A 148 25.49 -12.77 6.31
CA ILE A 148 24.25 -12.99 7.07
C ILE A 148 24.22 -14.42 7.60
N GLU A 149 24.51 -15.41 6.77
CA GLU A 149 24.55 -16.82 7.21
C GLU A 149 25.56 -17.07 8.32
N LYS A 150 26.75 -16.42 8.24
CA LYS A 150 27.80 -16.54 9.24
C LYS A 150 27.39 -15.98 10.60
N TYR A 151 26.63 -14.87 10.60
CA TYR A 151 26.22 -14.19 11.85
C TYR A 151 24.80 -14.53 12.30
N THR A 152 24.02 -15.26 11.49
CA THR A 152 22.73 -15.75 11.92
C THR A 152 22.89 -16.81 12.97
N VAL A 153 22.38 -16.53 14.18
CA VAL A 153 22.37 -17.51 15.27
C VAL A 153 21.42 -18.63 14.88
N LYS A 154 21.95 -19.82 14.64
CA LYS A 154 21.14 -21.04 14.47
C LYS A 154 20.45 -21.29 15.81
N GLN A 155 19.19 -20.89 15.95
CA GLN A 155 18.40 -21.24 17.12
C GLN A 155 18.30 -22.78 17.18
N GLU A 156 19.07 -23.37 18.07
CA GLU A 156 18.74 -24.72 18.53
C GLU A 156 17.34 -24.63 19.14
N LYS A 157 16.44 -25.50 18.66
CA LYS A 157 15.08 -25.61 19.23
C LYS A 157 15.17 -26.13 20.65
N SER A 158 15.70 -25.33 21.57
CA SER A 158 15.59 -25.63 22.99
C SER A 158 14.15 -25.37 23.40
N SER A 159 13.42 -26.45 23.65
CA SER A 159 12.12 -26.34 24.29
C SER A 159 12.32 -25.74 25.66
N ASP A 160 11.68 -24.60 25.93
CA ASP A 160 11.68 -24.01 27.26
C ASP A 160 10.95 -24.98 28.23
N PRO A 161 11.62 -25.49 29.28
CA PRO A 161 11.04 -26.47 30.22
C PRO A 161 9.72 -26.01 30.85
N ARG A 162 9.48 -24.69 30.91
CA ARG A 162 8.23 -24.12 31.44
C ARG A 162 7.01 -24.49 30.60
N TRP A 163 7.19 -24.87 29.33
CA TRP A 163 6.12 -25.22 28.41
C TRP A 163 5.94 -26.75 28.24
N ASP A 164 6.74 -27.56 28.93
CA ASP A 164 6.66 -29.01 28.80
C ASP A 164 5.28 -29.58 29.20
N ALA A 165 4.65 -28.98 30.21
CA ALA A 165 3.30 -29.37 30.63
C ALA A 165 2.23 -29.15 29.55
N LEU A 166 2.47 -28.29 28.54
CA LEU A 166 1.54 -28.06 27.43
C LEU A 166 1.64 -29.10 26.33
N LYS A 167 2.73 -29.87 26.25
CA LYS A 167 2.93 -30.92 25.24
C LYS A 167 1.96 -32.07 25.42
N ASP A 168 1.48 -32.30 26.64
CA ASP A 168 0.56 -33.39 26.99
C ASP A 168 -0.93 -33.01 26.83
N LEU A 169 -1.22 -31.76 26.48
CA LEU A 169 -2.58 -31.27 26.24
C LEU A 169 -3.13 -31.84 24.93
N LYS A 170 -4.01 -32.83 25.02
CA LYS A 170 -4.82 -33.31 23.89
C LYS A 170 -6.01 -32.36 23.70
N ILE A 171 -5.92 -31.53 22.68
CA ILE A 171 -7.06 -30.72 22.23
C ILE A 171 -8.07 -31.69 21.61
N LYS A 172 -9.26 -31.80 22.24
CA LYS A 172 -10.41 -32.56 21.73
C LYS A 172 -11.14 -31.78 20.68
#